data_ecaf9fe7ff6550a886d3dd8771610e7e
#
_entry.id   ecaf9fe7ff6550a886d3dd8771610e7e
#
_cell.length_a   1.000
_cell.length_b   1.000
_cell.length_c   1.000
_cell.angle_alpha   90.00
_cell.angle_beta   90.00
_cell.angle_gamma   90.00
#
_symmetry.space_group_name_H-M   'P 1'
#
loop_
_entity.id
_entity.type
_entity.pdbx_description
1 polymer ?
#
loop_
_entity_poly.entity_id
_entity_poly.type
_entity_poly.pdbx_seq_one_letter_code
_entity_poly.pdbx_strand_id
1 'polypeptide(L)'
;GKMMQSATLLYQLTNNPVYLKEAQSIAKECYNYFFYDFTPVSGEPFKMIKKGDIWFTAVMLRGFIELYHLDKNKTYLDAFNKSLDYAWENARDEKGLFHTDLSGNKKDNKKWLLTQAAMIEMYSRLSAFE
;
A
#
# COMPACT_ATOMS: atom_id res chain seq x y z
N GLY A 1 -5.69 -8.22 1.60
CA GLY A 1 -4.43 -8.70 1.03
C GLY A 1 -4.43 -10.18 0.72
N LYS A 2 -4.66 -11.03 1.72
CA LYS A 2 -4.59 -12.50 1.52
C LYS A 2 -5.64 -13.03 0.55
N MET A 3 -6.88 -12.56 0.61
CA MET A 3 -7.93 -12.97 -0.33
C MET A 3 -7.55 -12.60 -1.77
N MET A 4 -7.00 -11.42 -1.96
CA MET A 4 -6.54 -10.96 -3.27
C MET A 4 -5.41 -11.86 -3.80
N GLN A 5 -4.42 -12.18 -2.96
CA GLN A 5 -3.33 -13.10 -3.33
C GLN A 5 -3.87 -14.49 -3.69
N SER A 6 -4.81 -15.01 -2.91
CA SER A 6 -5.42 -16.31 -3.18
C SER A 6 -6.15 -16.33 -4.52
N ALA A 7 -6.92 -15.30 -4.82
CA ALA A 7 -7.64 -15.19 -6.08
C ALA A 7 -6.68 -15.09 -7.28
N THR A 8 -5.59 -14.32 -7.16
CA THR A 8 -4.58 -14.23 -8.23
C THR A 8 -3.90 -15.57 -8.46
N LEU A 9 -3.56 -16.29 -7.40
CA LEU A 9 -2.96 -17.62 -7.49
C LEU A 9 -3.90 -18.63 -8.17
N LEU A 10 -5.17 -18.63 -7.78
CA LEU A 10 -6.18 -19.48 -8.42
C LEU A 10 -6.33 -19.19 -9.91
N TYR A 11 -6.29 -17.92 -10.30
CA TYR A 11 -6.30 -17.57 -11.71
C TYR A 11 -5.06 -18.11 -12.44
N GLN A 12 -3.88 -17.97 -11.85
CA GLN A 12 -2.63 -18.47 -12.44
C GLN A 12 -2.65 -19.99 -12.62
N LEU A 13 -3.27 -20.71 -11.69
CA LEU A 13 -3.33 -22.18 -11.73
C LEU A 13 -4.42 -22.71 -12.66
N THR A 14 -5.53 -22.00 -12.81
CA THR A 14 -6.73 -22.52 -13.52
C THR A 14 -7.03 -21.78 -14.82
N ASN A 15 -6.47 -20.58 -15.04
CA ASN A 15 -6.81 -19.66 -16.14
C ASN A 15 -8.32 -19.32 -16.19
N ASN A 16 -9.04 -19.50 -15.10
CA ASN A 16 -10.47 -19.18 -15.03
C ASN A 16 -10.64 -17.67 -14.79
N PRO A 17 -11.26 -16.94 -15.75
CA PRO A 17 -11.41 -15.48 -15.62
C PRO A 17 -12.19 -15.03 -14.39
N VAL A 18 -13.00 -15.90 -13.79
CA VAL A 18 -13.75 -15.59 -12.56
C VAL A 18 -12.80 -15.19 -11.44
N TYR A 19 -11.66 -15.88 -11.29
CA TYR A 19 -10.69 -15.58 -10.23
C TYR A 19 -9.96 -14.26 -10.45
N LEU A 20 -9.69 -13.89 -11.70
CA LEU A 20 -9.10 -12.57 -12.00
C LEU A 20 -10.09 -11.45 -11.68
N LYS A 21 -11.35 -11.60 -12.06
CA LYS A 21 -12.40 -10.63 -11.73
C LYS A 21 -12.59 -10.49 -10.24
N GLU A 22 -12.54 -11.60 -9.51
CA GLU A 22 -12.63 -11.61 -8.06
C GLU A 22 -11.47 -10.83 -7.44
N ALA A 23 -10.24 -11.09 -7.88
CA ALA A 23 -9.06 -10.37 -7.42
C ALA A 23 -9.17 -8.86 -7.69
N GLN A 24 -9.62 -8.47 -8.88
CA GLN A 24 -9.81 -7.07 -9.25
C GLN A 24 -10.88 -6.39 -8.42
N SER A 25 -11.98 -7.10 -8.12
CA SER A 25 -13.05 -6.60 -7.25
C SER A 25 -12.55 -6.36 -5.83
N ILE A 26 -11.83 -7.33 -5.26
CA ILE A 26 -11.23 -7.21 -3.92
C ILE A 26 -10.24 -6.04 -3.89
N ALA A 27 -9.41 -5.89 -4.93
CA ALA A 27 -8.45 -4.79 -5.03
C ALA A 27 -9.15 -3.44 -5.00
N LYS A 28 -10.23 -3.28 -5.75
CA LYS A 28 -11.02 -2.04 -5.77
C LYS A 28 -11.62 -1.72 -4.40
N GLU A 29 -12.18 -2.72 -3.73
CA GLU A 29 -12.73 -2.54 -2.39
C GLU A 29 -11.65 -2.17 -1.37
N CYS A 30 -10.50 -2.85 -1.41
CA CYS A 30 -9.35 -2.51 -0.57
C CYS A 30 -8.87 -1.08 -0.81
N TYR A 31 -8.77 -0.68 -2.06
CA TYR A 31 -8.35 0.67 -2.42
C TYR A 31 -9.33 1.71 -1.88
N ASN A 32 -10.63 1.50 -2.05
CA ASN A 32 -11.65 2.43 -1.58
C ASN A 32 -11.70 2.52 -0.05
N TYR A 33 -11.43 1.41 0.65
CA TYR A 33 -11.52 1.37 2.10
C TYR A 33 -10.24 1.87 2.80
N PHE A 34 -9.06 1.47 2.31
CA PHE A 34 -7.79 1.73 3.00
C PHE A 34 -7.05 2.97 2.53
N PHE A 35 -7.54 3.64 1.49
CA PHE A 35 -7.01 4.91 1.03
C PHE A 35 -8.05 6.00 1.20
N TYR A 36 -7.59 7.24 1.32
CA TYR A 36 -8.48 8.40 1.39
C TYR A 36 -7.92 9.54 0.56
N ASP A 37 -8.79 10.48 0.18
CA ASP A 37 -8.36 11.67 -0.54
C ASP A 37 -7.60 12.59 0.42
N PHE A 38 -6.36 12.87 0.09
CA PHE A 38 -5.47 13.70 0.90
C PHE A 38 -4.95 14.84 0.05
N THR A 39 -5.06 16.07 0.59
CA THR A 39 -4.53 17.27 -0.04
C THR A 39 -3.39 17.80 0.83
N PRO A 40 -2.13 17.73 0.37
CA PRO A 40 -1.00 18.28 1.11
C PRO A 40 -1.09 19.81 1.15
N VAL A 41 -0.35 20.43 2.08
CA VAL A 41 -0.28 21.89 2.20
C VAL A 41 0.20 22.52 0.89
N SER A 42 1.14 21.86 0.21
CA SER A 42 1.61 22.24 -1.11
C SER A 42 1.62 21.03 -2.02
N GLY A 43 0.90 21.11 -3.13
CA GLY A 43 0.86 20.04 -4.13
C GLY A 43 -0.54 19.56 -4.48
N GLU A 44 -0.59 18.59 -5.37
CA GLU A 44 -1.83 18.03 -5.91
C GLU A 44 -2.44 17.01 -4.94
N PRO A 45 -3.78 16.92 -4.87
CA PRO A 45 -4.44 15.85 -4.12
C PRO A 45 -4.07 14.46 -4.63
N PHE A 46 -3.93 13.51 -3.71
CA PHE A 46 -3.68 12.12 -4.07
C PHE A 46 -4.29 11.17 -3.04
N LYS A 47 -4.29 9.88 -3.35
CA LYS A 47 -4.79 8.85 -2.44
C LYS A 47 -3.70 8.48 -1.42
N MET A 48 -3.99 8.74 -0.16
CA MET A 48 -3.11 8.45 0.98
C MET A 48 -3.58 7.19 1.71
N ILE A 49 -2.62 6.37 2.14
CA ILE A 49 -2.89 5.21 3.00
C ILE A 49 -3.42 5.68 4.34
N LYS A 50 -4.55 5.12 4.79
CA LYS A 50 -5.13 5.44 6.09
C LYS A 50 -4.19 5.03 7.23
N LYS A 51 -4.25 5.81 8.32
CA LYS A 51 -3.59 5.45 9.55
C LYS A 51 -4.11 4.10 10.05
N GLY A 52 -3.19 3.24 10.51
CA GLY A 52 -3.53 1.94 11.03
C GLY A 52 -2.28 1.11 11.26
N ASP A 53 -2.46 -0.19 11.31
CA ASP A 53 -1.34 -1.12 11.44
C ASP A 53 -0.64 -1.29 10.09
N ILE A 54 0.53 -0.70 9.97
CA ILE A 54 1.31 -0.67 8.73
C ILE A 54 1.70 -2.08 8.27
N TRP A 55 1.83 -3.02 9.21
CA TRP A 55 2.10 -4.41 8.86
C TRP A 55 1.01 -4.97 7.93
N PHE A 56 -0.26 -4.74 8.24
CA PHE A 56 -1.36 -5.16 7.36
C PHE A 56 -1.33 -4.44 6.02
N THR A 57 -0.92 -3.19 6.01
CA THR A 57 -0.74 -2.42 4.77
C THR A 57 0.32 -3.06 3.87
N ALA A 58 1.43 -3.52 4.44
CA ALA A 58 2.47 -4.23 3.69
C ALA A 58 1.95 -5.55 3.10
N VAL A 59 1.15 -6.29 3.87
CA VAL A 59 0.50 -7.52 3.39
C VAL A 59 -0.46 -7.22 2.23
N MET A 60 -1.22 -6.13 2.33
CA MET A 60 -2.10 -5.69 1.25
C MET A 60 -1.33 -5.35 -0.02
N LEU A 61 -0.19 -4.67 0.11
CA LEU A 61 0.67 -4.35 -1.03
C LEU A 61 1.14 -5.61 -1.78
N ARG A 62 1.46 -6.67 -1.07
CA ARG A 62 1.82 -7.96 -1.71
C ARG A 62 0.72 -8.43 -2.66
N GLY A 63 -0.53 -8.32 -2.24
CA GLY A 63 -1.69 -8.68 -3.07
C GLY A 63 -1.80 -7.80 -4.32
N PHE A 64 -1.63 -6.50 -4.17
CA PHE A 64 -1.66 -5.57 -5.31
C PHE A 64 -0.52 -5.84 -6.31
N ILE A 65 0.66 -6.19 -5.83
CA ILE A 65 1.80 -6.53 -6.70
C ILE A 65 1.50 -7.79 -7.50
N GLU A 66 0.97 -8.84 -6.87
CA GLU A 66 0.59 -10.07 -7.56
C GLU A 66 -0.46 -9.78 -8.65
N LEU A 67 -1.46 -8.98 -8.33
CA LEU A 67 -2.48 -8.59 -9.32
C LEU A 67 -1.87 -7.77 -10.47
N TYR A 68 -0.95 -6.85 -10.16
CA TYR A 68 -0.26 -6.06 -11.18
C TYR A 68 0.47 -6.93 -12.20
N HIS A 69 1.09 -8.04 -11.77
CA HIS A 69 1.75 -8.96 -12.69
C HIS A 69 0.80 -9.57 -13.71
N LEU A 70 -0.48 -9.65 -13.39
CA LEU A 70 -1.52 -10.22 -14.26
C LEU A 70 -2.17 -9.17 -15.17
N ASP A 71 -2.62 -8.04 -14.61
CA ASP A 71 -3.42 -7.06 -15.35
C ASP A 71 -2.66 -5.80 -15.76
N LYS A 72 -1.43 -5.61 -15.25
CA LYS A 72 -0.58 -4.44 -15.53
C LYS A 72 -1.22 -3.09 -15.18
N ASN A 73 -2.20 -3.08 -14.28
CA ASN A 73 -2.84 -1.86 -13.81
C ASN A 73 -2.02 -1.23 -12.68
N LYS A 74 -1.34 -0.13 -12.96
CA LYS A 74 -0.46 0.56 -12.01
C LYS A 74 -1.19 1.47 -11.01
N THR A 75 -2.49 1.68 -11.17
CA THR A 75 -3.23 2.68 -10.38
C THR A 75 -2.99 2.51 -8.88
N TYR A 76 -3.07 1.27 -8.39
CA TYR A 76 -2.91 0.99 -6.97
C TYR A 76 -1.47 1.15 -6.50
N LEU A 77 -0.51 0.68 -7.30
CA LEU A 77 0.91 0.83 -6.97
C LEU A 77 1.34 2.29 -6.97
N ASP A 78 0.80 3.11 -7.89
CA ASP A 78 1.05 4.54 -7.92
C ASP A 78 0.54 5.23 -6.66
N ALA A 79 -0.62 4.81 -6.14
CA ALA A 79 -1.15 5.33 -4.89
C ALA A 79 -0.24 4.98 -3.70
N PHE A 80 0.28 3.75 -3.65
CA PHE A 80 1.29 3.38 -2.65
C PHE A 80 2.55 4.23 -2.78
N ASN A 81 3.07 4.39 -3.99
CA ASN A 81 4.29 5.19 -4.23
C ASN A 81 4.12 6.62 -3.74
N LYS A 82 3.02 7.27 -4.08
CA LYS A 82 2.74 8.65 -3.65
C LYS A 82 2.63 8.76 -2.14
N SER A 83 1.94 7.82 -1.51
CA SER A 83 1.83 7.78 -0.04
C SER A 83 3.19 7.61 0.62
N LEU A 84 4.02 6.71 0.11
CA LEU A 84 5.33 6.41 0.69
C LEU A 84 6.34 7.53 0.43
N ASP A 85 6.30 8.16 -0.73
CA ASP A 85 7.15 9.33 -1.03
C ASP A 85 6.82 10.48 -0.09
N TYR A 86 5.54 10.73 0.13
CA TYR A 86 5.10 11.76 1.07
C TYR A 86 5.52 11.42 2.51
N ALA A 87 5.37 10.15 2.90
CA ALA A 87 5.76 9.70 4.25
C ALA A 87 7.26 9.86 4.51
N TRP A 88 8.09 9.64 3.50
CA TRP A 88 9.53 9.82 3.63
C TRP A 88 9.89 11.22 4.11
N GLU A 89 9.23 12.23 3.55
CA GLU A 89 9.50 13.64 3.89
C GLU A 89 8.74 14.12 5.14
N ASN A 90 7.56 13.54 5.43
CA ASN A 90 6.62 14.15 6.39
C ASN A 90 6.26 13.26 7.57
N ALA A 91 6.57 11.96 7.55
CA ALA A 91 6.10 11.03 8.58
C ALA A 91 7.23 10.34 9.36
N ARG A 92 8.44 10.90 9.33
CA ARG A 92 9.58 10.40 10.13
C ARG A 92 9.89 11.36 11.27
N ASP A 93 10.40 10.80 12.38
CA ASP A 93 10.92 11.62 13.48
C ASP A 93 12.38 12.04 13.22
N GLU A 94 12.99 12.74 14.20
CA GLU A 94 14.36 13.20 14.09
C GLU A 94 15.40 12.08 13.99
N LYS A 95 15.02 10.85 14.36
CA LYS A 95 15.87 9.65 14.22
C LYS A 95 15.61 8.90 12.91
N GLY A 96 14.69 9.40 12.09
CA GLY A 96 14.33 8.77 10.82
C GLY A 96 13.31 7.64 10.93
N LEU A 97 12.68 7.44 12.09
CA LEU A 97 11.68 6.39 12.30
C LEU A 97 10.29 6.88 11.91
N PHE A 98 9.55 6.01 11.25
CA PHE A 98 8.22 6.34 10.73
C PHE A 98 7.14 6.32 11.80
N HIS A 99 6.21 7.27 11.69
CA HIS A 99 4.93 7.24 12.40
C HIS A 99 3.94 6.34 11.64
N THR A 100 2.91 5.85 12.34
CA THR A 100 1.85 5.05 11.70
C THR A 100 0.91 5.90 10.83
N ASP A 101 0.83 7.19 11.11
CA ASP A 101 0.12 8.14 10.26
C ASP A 101 1.08 8.67 9.19
N LEU A 102 0.95 8.17 7.97
CA LEU A 102 1.86 8.51 6.87
C LEU A 102 1.68 9.94 6.35
N SER A 103 0.61 10.65 6.74
CA SER A 103 0.49 12.09 6.51
C SER A 103 1.37 12.92 7.45
N GLY A 104 1.86 12.31 8.53
CA GLY A 104 2.67 12.98 9.55
C GLY A 104 1.89 13.87 10.51
N ASN A 105 0.56 13.97 10.37
CA ASN A 105 -0.26 14.82 11.22
C ASN A 105 -0.37 14.32 12.65
N LYS A 106 -0.35 13.01 12.84
CA LYS A 106 -0.35 12.38 14.16
C LYS A 106 0.97 11.69 14.40
N LYS A 107 1.58 11.97 15.54
CA LYS A 107 2.90 11.44 15.91
C LYS A 107 2.76 10.36 16.96
N ASP A 108 3.49 9.26 16.79
CA ASP A 108 3.52 8.19 17.76
C ASP A 108 4.65 8.44 18.78
N ASN A 109 4.33 8.32 20.06
CA ASN A 109 5.33 8.43 21.13
C ASN A 109 6.28 7.23 21.15
N LYS A 110 5.77 6.06 20.76
CA LYS A 110 6.55 4.81 20.69
C LYS A 110 6.62 4.35 19.24
N LYS A 111 7.79 3.90 18.83
CA LYS A 111 8.02 3.36 17.48
C LYS A 111 8.20 1.85 17.57
N TRP A 112 7.31 1.13 16.91
CA TRP A 112 7.39 -0.32 16.87
C TRP A 112 8.31 -0.78 15.76
N LEU A 113 9.16 -1.75 16.05
CA LEU A 113 10.02 -2.36 15.04
C LEU A 113 9.19 -2.93 13.89
N LEU A 114 8.03 -3.52 14.17
CA LEU A 114 7.16 -4.10 13.17
C LEU A 114 6.69 -3.04 12.14
N THR A 115 6.37 -1.83 12.60
CA THR A 115 6.02 -0.71 11.70
C THR A 115 7.20 -0.35 10.80
N GLN A 116 8.41 -0.25 11.37
CA GLN A 116 9.60 0.11 10.62
C GLN A 116 9.94 -0.97 9.59
N ALA A 117 9.86 -2.24 9.97
CA ALA A 117 10.09 -3.37 9.07
C ALA A 117 9.08 -3.39 7.91
N ALA A 118 7.81 -3.10 8.18
CA ALA A 118 6.77 -3.02 7.16
C ALA A 118 7.05 -1.88 6.15
N MET A 119 7.50 -0.72 6.63
CA MET A 119 7.88 0.39 5.76
C MET A 119 9.05 0.01 4.86
N ILE A 120 10.08 -0.61 5.40
CA ILE A 120 11.23 -1.11 4.63
C ILE A 120 10.78 -2.10 3.56
N GLU A 121 9.92 -3.04 3.92
CA GLU A 121 9.38 -4.01 2.96
C GLU A 121 8.67 -3.32 1.80
N MET A 122 7.80 -2.35 2.10
CA MET A 122 7.03 -1.64 1.06
C MET A 122 7.94 -0.83 0.13
N TYR A 123 8.90 -0.08 0.67
CA TYR A 123 9.86 0.66 -0.15
C TYR A 123 10.67 -0.30 -1.04
N SER A 124 11.15 -1.39 -0.47
CA SER A 124 11.95 -2.37 -1.19
C SER A 124 11.17 -3.02 -2.35
N ARG A 125 9.92 -3.42 -2.09
CA ARG A 125 9.09 -4.05 -3.12
C ARG A 125 8.75 -3.09 -4.26
N LEU A 126 8.43 -1.84 -3.93
CA LEU A 126 8.06 -0.85 -4.95
C LEU A 126 9.26 -0.38 -5.76
N SER A 127 10.47 -0.41 -5.22
CA SER A 127 11.67 -0.05 -5.97
C SER A 127 11.88 -0.93 -7.21
N ALA A 128 11.36 -2.15 -7.21
CA ALA A 128 11.45 -3.05 -8.36
C ALA A 128 10.62 -2.59 -9.58
N PHE A 129 9.74 -1.59 -9.41
CA PHE A 129 8.87 -1.06 -10.47
C PHE A 129 9.24 0.35 -10.90
N GLU A 130 10.35 0.87 -10.43
CA GLU A 130 10.89 2.18 -10.82
C GLU A 130 11.72 2.11 -12.11
#